data_6ba26d5d34c6c9906d6ce64949e2aabd
#
_entry.id   6ba26d5d34c6c9906d6ce64949e2aabd
#
_cell.length_a   1.000
_cell.length_b   1.000
_cell.length_c   1.000
_cell.angle_alpha   90.00
_cell.angle_beta   90.00
_cell.angle_gamma   90.00
#
_symmetry.space_group_name_H-M   'P 1'
#
loop_
_entity.id
_entity.type
_entity.pdbx_description
1 polymer ?
#
loop_
_entity_poly.entity_id
_entity_poly.type
_entity_poly.pdbx_seq_one_letter_code
_entity_poly.pdbx_strand_id
1 'polypeptide(L)'
;MIRKPGARAARWLAWGDATSLIAFTLVGLRFHKIALTPYEVLQTAVPLLGAWFAVARLLGTYRRRGAAWFVLTWIIAVPLGLAIRQVWLGRPFGQSFLIFLAAGGTLTLAFLVFWRFVAFLAARVRSLSRGPGAPPPASASTRPRRSASPPGSAPG
;
A
#
# COMPACT_ATOMS: atom_id res chain seq x y z
N MET A 1 22.78 0.16 -7.29
CA MET A 1 21.76 -0.92 -7.34
C MET A 1 20.63 -0.60 -6.36
N ILE A 2 19.43 -0.28 -6.83
CA ILE A 2 18.28 0.07 -5.96
C ILE A 2 17.59 -1.24 -5.58
N ARG A 3 17.73 -1.66 -4.33
CA ARG A 3 17.06 -2.87 -3.80
C ARG A 3 15.54 -2.72 -3.93
N LYS A 4 14.88 -3.64 -4.64
CA LYS A 4 13.42 -3.71 -4.71
C LYS A 4 12.84 -3.84 -3.28
N PRO A 5 11.73 -3.15 -2.95
CA PRO A 5 11.09 -3.35 -1.65
C PRO A 5 10.68 -4.82 -1.51
N GLY A 6 10.97 -5.43 -0.36
CA GLY A 6 10.59 -6.82 -0.11
C GLY A 6 9.07 -6.97 -0.14
N ALA A 7 8.57 -8.14 -0.52
CA ALA A 7 7.12 -8.42 -0.64
C ALA A 7 6.34 -8.13 0.66
N ARG A 8 6.98 -8.26 1.83
CA ARG A 8 6.38 -7.89 3.12
C ARG A 8 6.13 -6.38 3.24
N ALA A 9 7.11 -5.55 2.81
CA ALA A 9 6.96 -4.10 2.86
C ALA A 9 5.86 -3.60 1.91
N ALA A 10 5.78 -4.17 0.71
CA ALA A 10 4.73 -3.85 -0.25
C ALA A 10 3.32 -4.18 0.30
N ARG A 11 3.16 -5.34 0.93
CA ARG A 11 1.88 -5.73 1.57
C ARG A 11 1.51 -4.81 2.71
N TRP A 12 2.48 -4.46 3.57
CA TRP A 12 2.25 -3.55 4.68
C TRP A 12 1.76 -2.17 4.21
N LEU A 13 2.36 -1.63 3.15
CA LEU A 13 1.93 -0.37 2.56
C LEU A 13 0.51 -0.48 1.95
N ALA A 14 0.22 -1.58 1.26
CA ALA A 14 -1.10 -1.81 0.67
C ALA A 14 -2.21 -1.92 1.74
N TRP A 15 -1.95 -2.61 2.85
CA TRP A 15 -2.89 -2.68 3.97
C TRP A 15 -3.16 -1.30 4.59
N GLY A 16 -2.12 -0.49 4.77
CA GLY A 16 -2.30 0.84 5.30
C GLY A 16 -3.02 1.78 4.35
N ASP A 17 -2.78 1.68 3.04
CA ASP A 17 -3.54 2.43 2.05
C ASP A 17 -5.03 2.02 2.10
N ALA A 18 -5.34 0.71 2.21
CA ALA A 18 -6.71 0.22 2.38
C ALA A 18 -7.37 0.78 3.65
N THR A 19 -6.68 0.71 4.78
CA THR A 19 -7.17 1.24 6.06
C THR A 19 -7.41 2.74 5.98
N SER A 20 -6.53 3.49 5.33
CA SER A 20 -6.67 4.94 5.14
C SER A 20 -7.90 5.29 4.30
N LEU A 21 -8.17 4.54 3.22
CA LEU A 21 -9.35 4.75 2.37
C LEU A 21 -10.66 4.39 3.09
N ILE A 22 -10.64 3.35 3.92
CA ILE A 22 -11.79 2.98 4.75
C ILE A 22 -12.01 4.06 5.82
N ALA A 23 -10.96 4.51 6.51
CA ALA A 23 -11.07 5.58 7.51
C ALA A 23 -11.60 6.88 6.88
N PHE A 24 -11.10 7.26 5.71
CA PHE A 24 -11.65 8.37 4.93
C PHE A 24 -13.14 8.21 4.65
N THR A 25 -13.57 7.02 4.22
CA THR A 25 -14.99 6.73 3.95
C THR A 25 -15.84 6.91 5.20
N LEU A 26 -15.42 6.34 6.34
CA LEU A 26 -16.16 6.43 7.60
C LEU A 26 -16.27 7.88 8.10
N VAL A 27 -15.15 8.62 8.04
CA VAL A 27 -15.13 10.04 8.42
C VAL A 27 -16.02 10.86 7.49
N GLY A 28 -15.96 10.61 6.18
CA GLY A 28 -16.79 11.30 5.19
C GLY A 28 -18.29 11.07 5.42
N LEU A 29 -18.71 9.81 5.63
CA LEU A 29 -20.11 9.49 5.94
C LEU A 29 -20.56 10.17 7.23
N ARG A 30 -19.73 10.15 8.27
CA ARG A 30 -20.03 10.82 9.55
C ARG A 30 -20.19 12.33 9.39
N PHE A 31 -19.32 12.95 8.62
CA PHE A 31 -19.35 14.40 8.36
C PHE A 31 -20.64 14.82 7.65
N HIS A 32 -21.11 14.00 6.72
CA HIS A 32 -22.35 14.23 5.98
C HIS A 32 -23.61 13.78 6.75
N LYS A 33 -23.48 13.38 8.02
CA LYS A 33 -24.58 12.87 8.86
C LYS A 33 -25.32 11.66 8.24
N ILE A 34 -24.62 10.91 7.38
CA ILE A 34 -25.14 9.68 6.78
C ILE A 34 -24.98 8.54 7.80
N ALA A 35 -25.99 7.70 7.92
CA ALA A 35 -25.93 6.54 8.82
C ALA A 35 -24.80 5.60 8.40
N LEU A 36 -24.03 5.14 9.39
CA LEU A 36 -22.92 4.19 9.15
C LEU A 36 -23.47 2.75 8.99
N THR A 37 -24.37 2.56 8.03
CA THR A 37 -24.85 1.22 7.70
C THR A 37 -23.80 0.48 6.86
N PRO A 38 -23.73 -0.86 6.91
CA PRO A 38 -22.83 -1.62 6.03
C PRO A 38 -23.02 -1.29 4.54
N TYR A 39 -24.25 -1.05 4.13
CA TYR A 39 -24.58 -0.67 2.75
C TYR A 39 -23.93 0.66 2.34
N GLU A 40 -24.10 1.71 3.14
CA GLU A 40 -23.55 3.05 2.87
C GLU A 40 -22.01 3.04 2.85
N VAL A 41 -21.41 2.26 3.74
CA VAL A 41 -19.95 2.08 3.78
C VAL A 41 -19.47 1.35 2.52
N LEU A 42 -20.10 0.25 2.15
CA LEU A 42 -19.69 -0.56 1.00
C LEU A 42 -19.84 0.20 -0.32
N GLN A 43 -20.97 0.88 -0.54
CA GLN A 43 -21.19 1.63 -1.78
C GLN A 43 -20.23 2.80 -1.98
N THR A 44 -19.58 3.26 -0.92
CA THR A 44 -18.55 4.31 -0.99
C THR A 44 -17.13 3.73 -1.02
N ALA A 45 -16.83 2.76 -0.16
CA ALA A 45 -15.50 2.17 -0.03
C ALA A 45 -15.14 1.25 -1.20
N VAL A 46 -16.07 0.44 -1.70
CA VAL A 46 -15.78 -0.56 -2.75
C VAL A 46 -15.31 0.08 -4.06
N PRO A 47 -16.00 1.08 -4.63
CA PRO A 47 -15.51 1.76 -5.83
C PRO A 47 -14.15 2.42 -5.64
N LEU A 48 -13.92 3.05 -4.48
CA LEU A 48 -12.68 3.74 -4.17
C LEU A 48 -11.51 2.78 -3.99
N LEU A 49 -11.69 1.71 -3.22
CA LEU A 49 -10.69 0.66 -3.02
C LEU A 49 -10.40 -0.08 -4.34
N GLY A 50 -11.43 -0.43 -5.09
CA GLY A 50 -11.31 -1.10 -6.38
C GLY A 50 -10.48 -0.28 -7.37
N ALA A 51 -10.83 0.99 -7.55
CA ALA A 51 -10.08 1.91 -8.40
C ALA A 51 -8.64 2.08 -7.91
N TRP A 52 -8.44 2.26 -6.60
CA TRP A 52 -7.10 2.41 -6.00
C TRP A 52 -6.20 1.21 -6.32
N PHE A 53 -6.65 0.01 -5.99
CA PHE A 53 -5.80 -1.18 -6.18
C PHE A 53 -5.63 -1.57 -7.64
N ALA A 54 -6.62 -1.35 -8.50
CA ALA A 54 -6.50 -1.55 -9.93
C ALA A 54 -5.42 -0.63 -10.51
N VAL A 55 -5.50 0.68 -10.25
CA VAL A 55 -4.52 1.66 -10.75
C VAL A 55 -3.14 1.42 -10.12
N ALA A 56 -3.06 1.18 -8.80
CA ALA A 56 -1.81 0.90 -8.12
C ALA A 56 -1.10 -0.36 -8.67
N ARG A 57 -1.86 -1.37 -9.08
CA ARG A 57 -1.33 -2.56 -9.74
C ARG A 57 -0.82 -2.25 -11.15
N LEU A 58 -1.57 -1.51 -11.94
CA LEU A 58 -1.20 -1.12 -13.31
C LEU A 58 0.06 -0.27 -13.33
N LEU A 59 0.14 0.74 -12.46
CA LEU A 59 1.30 1.63 -12.37
C LEU A 59 2.48 0.99 -11.63
N GLY A 60 2.27 -0.12 -10.92
CA GLY A 60 3.31 -0.76 -10.13
C GLY A 60 3.74 0.06 -8.92
N THR A 61 2.84 0.82 -8.30
CA THR A 61 3.09 1.76 -7.19
C THR A 61 3.82 1.13 -6.01
N TYR A 62 3.52 -0.12 -5.69
CA TYR A 62 4.18 -0.85 -4.60
C TYR A 62 5.51 -1.50 -4.99
N ARG A 63 5.82 -1.55 -6.29
CA ARG A 63 7.08 -2.13 -6.83
C ARG A 63 8.11 -1.05 -7.14
N ARG A 64 7.65 0.13 -7.53
CA ARG A 64 8.48 1.27 -7.89
C ARG A 64 8.70 2.15 -6.67
N ARG A 65 9.93 2.66 -6.50
CA ARG A 65 10.23 3.62 -5.44
C ARG A 65 10.07 5.03 -5.98
N GLY A 66 9.35 5.87 -5.24
CA GLY A 66 9.24 7.29 -5.54
C GLY A 66 7.83 7.81 -5.26
N ALA A 67 7.77 9.02 -4.69
CA ALA A 67 6.53 9.71 -4.41
C ALA A 67 5.70 9.97 -5.69
N ALA A 68 6.38 10.13 -6.84
CA ALA A 68 5.71 10.40 -8.11
C ALA A 68 4.71 9.30 -8.50
N TRP A 69 5.06 8.03 -8.33
CA TRP A 69 4.14 6.91 -8.63
C TRP A 69 2.95 6.87 -7.70
N PHE A 70 3.14 7.23 -6.45
CA PHE A 70 2.05 7.35 -5.48
C PHE A 70 1.11 8.51 -5.86
N VAL A 71 1.66 9.68 -6.15
CA VAL A 71 0.88 10.87 -6.58
C VAL A 71 0.11 10.57 -7.87
N LEU A 72 0.76 9.93 -8.86
CA LEU A 72 0.12 9.55 -10.11
C LEU A 72 -1.04 8.56 -9.86
N THR A 73 -0.84 7.58 -8.97
CA THR A 73 -1.91 6.66 -8.56
C THR A 73 -3.08 7.42 -7.96
N TRP A 74 -2.81 8.37 -7.07
CA TRP A 74 -3.84 9.17 -6.42
C TRP A 74 -4.61 10.03 -7.43
N ILE A 75 -3.92 10.72 -8.35
CA ILE A 75 -4.53 11.58 -9.37
C ILE A 75 -5.48 10.78 -10.27
N ILE A 76 -5.19 9.51 -10.54
CA ILE A 76 -6.02 8.69 -11.43
C ILE A 76 -7.06 7.90 -10.63
N ALA A 77 -6.66 7.23 -9.55
CA ALA A 77 -7.51 6.28 -8.84
C ALA A 77 -8.64 6.96 -8.06
N VAL A 78 -8.36 8.13 -7.43
CA VAL A 78 -9.36 8.79 -6.60
C VAL A 78 -10.49 9.38 -7.44
N PRO A 79 -10.23 10.17 -8.51
CA PRO A 79 -11.30 10.61 -9.41
C PRO A 79 -12.08 9.46 -10.04
N LEU A 80 -11.38 8.40 -10.45
CA LEU A 80 -12.01 7.22 -11.02
C LEU A 80 -12.94 6.53 -10.01
N GLY A 81 -12.49 6.31 -8.77
CA GLY A 81 -13.30 5.68 -7.73
C GLY A 81 -14.54 6.51 -7.37
N LEU A 82 -14.38 7.83 -7.26
CA LEU A 82 -15.50 8.75 -7.01
C LEU A 82 -16.47 8.83 -8.20
N ALA A 83 -15.96 8.77 -9.44
CA ALA A 83 -16.81 8.73 -10.63
C ALA A 83 -17.61 7.41 -10.71
N ILE A 84 -16.97 6.26 -10.45
CA ILE A 84 -17.67 4.96 -10.39
C ILE A 84 -18.78 5.00 -9.34
N ARG A 85 -18.49 5.54 -8.14
CA ARG A 85 -19.48 5.73 -7.09
C ARG A 85 -20.66 6.60 -7.56
N GLN A 86 -20.38 7.69 -8.30
CA GLN A 86 -21.41 8.59 -8.79
C GLN A 86 -22.36 7.89 -9.77
N VAL A 87 -21.77 7.11 -10.71
CA VAL A 87 -22.55 6.27 -11.64
C VAL A 87 -23.37 5.22 -10.89
N TRP A 88 -22.77 4.55 -9.90
CA TRP A 88 -23.46 3.54 -9.08
C TRP A 88 -24.69 4.10 -8.37
N LEU A 89 -24.60 5.35 -7.91
CA LEU A 89 -25.70 6.03 -7.23
C LEU A 89 -26.70 6.70 -8.18
N GLY A 90 -26.51 6.62 -9.49
CA GLY A 90 -27.36 7.29 -10.50
C GLY A 90 -27.35 8.82 -10.36
N ARG A 91 -26.27 9.40 -9.82
CA ARG A 91 -26.18 10.84 -9.59
C ARG A 91 -25.55 11.56 -10.78
N PRO A 92 -26.02 12.77 -11.17
CA PRO A 92 -25.47 13.51 -12.28
C PRO A 92 -24.05 14.04 -11.97
N PHE A 93 -23.22 14.15 -13.03
CA PHE A 93 -21.95 14.83 -12.99
C PHE A 93 -22.18 16.33 -13.17
N GLY A 94 -22.16 17.09 -12.09
CA GLY A 94 -22.37 18.54 -12.10
C GLY A 94 -21.39 19.25 -11.17
N GLN A 95 -21.63 20.53 -10.92
CA GLN A 95 -20.78 21.36 -10.04
C GLN A 95 -20.61 20.75 -8.65
N SER A 96 -21.67 20.17 -8.08
CA SER A 96 -21.60 19.46 -6.79
C SER A 96 -20.62 18.30 -6.78
N PHE A 97 -20.50 17.58 -7.92
CA PHE A 97 -19.51 16.52 -8.06
C PHE A 97 -18.09 17.06 -8.08
N LEU A 98 -17.84 18.19 -8.75
CA LEU A 98 -16.50 18.81 -8.77
C LEU A 98 -16.06 19.28 -7.38
N ILE A 99 -16.96 19.89 -6.62
CA ILE A 99 -16.70 20.29 -5.23
C ILE A 99 -16.42 19.06 -4.37
N PHE A 100 -17.22 18.00 -4.52
CA PHE A 100 -17.02 16.74 -3.81
C PHE A 100 -15.69 16.07 -4.20
N LEU A 101 -15.32 16.10 -5.47
CA LEU A 101 -14.06 15.58 -5.98
C LEU A 101 -12.86 16.34 -5.39
N ALA A 102 -12.93 17.68 -5.34
CA ALA A 102 -11.87 18.51 -4.78
C ALA A 102 -11.70 18.26 -3.27
N ALA A 103 -12.80 18.34 -2.51
CA ALA A 103 -12.77 18.15 -1.06
C ALA A 103 -12.42 16.70 -0.69
N GLY A 104 -13.08 15.72 -1.31
CA GLY A 104 -12.85 14.30 -1.08
C GLY A 104 -11.45 13.86 -1.52
N GLY A 105 -10.99 14.37 -2.66
CA GLY A 105 -9.64 14.11 -3.16
C GLY A 105 -8.57 14.64 -2.20
N THR A 106 -8.68 15.89 -1.76
CA THR A 106 -7.74 16.49 -0.81
C THR A 106 -7.72 15.73 0.51
N LEU A 107 -8.89 15.41 1.06
CA LEU A 107 -8.98 14.66 2.31
C LEU A 107 -8.42 13.24 2.17
N THR A 108 -8.71 12.55 1.07
CA THR A 108 -8.13 11.24 0.76
C THR A 108 -6.61 11.30 0.71
N LEU A 109 -6.05 12.33 0.05
CA LEU A 109 -4.60 12.54 0.01
C LEU A 109 -4.03 12.71 1.42
N ALA A 110 -4.67 13.51 2.26
CA ALA A 110 -4.22 13.75 3.64
C ALA A 110 -4.14 12.43 4.43
N PHE A 111 -5.16 11.56 4.36
CA PHE A 111 -5.15 10.25 5.02
C PHE A 111 -4.03 9.35 4.50
N LEU A 112 -3.84 9.29 3.18
CA LEU A 112 -2.81 8.46 2.56
C LEU A 112 -1.40 8.95 2.87
N VAL A 113 -1.17 10.27 2.85
CA VAL A 113 0.12 10.88 3.20
C VAL A 113 0.41 10.67 4.68
N PHE A 114 -0.58 10.88 5.55
CA PHE A 114 -0.43 10.62 6.99
C PHE A 114 -0.01 9.18 7.26
N TRP A 115 -0.68 8.20 6.64
CA TRP A 115 -0.28 6.81 6.75
C TRP A 115 1.16 6.56 6.27
N ARG A 116 1.52 7.12 5.12
CA ARG A 116 2.88 6.99 4.56
C ARG A 116 3.93 7.60 5.50
N PHE A 117 3.61 8.71 6.14
CA PHE A 117 4.46 9.33 7.15
C PHE A 117 4.64 8.43 8.38
N VAL A 118 3.56 7.86 8.91
CA VAL A 118 3.61 6.90 10.02
C VAL A 118 4.46 5.67 9.64
N ALA A 119 4.26 5.11 8.46
CA ALA A 119 5.06 3.99 7.98
C ALA A 119 6.55 4.33 7.84
N PHE A 120 6.88 5.54 7.38
CA PHE A 120 8.24 6.05 7.31
C PHE A 120 8.88 6.17 8.69
N LEU A 121 8.18 6.78 9.66
CA LEU A 121 8.66 6.90 11.05
C LEU A 121 8.90 5.53 11.68
N ALA A 122 7.97 4.60 11.51
CA ALA A 122 8.11 3.25 12.03
C ALA A 122 9.33 2.52 11.43
N ALA A 123 9.62 2.74 10.15
CA ALA A 123 10.81 2.19 9.51
C ALA A 123 12.10 2.81 10.06
N ARG A 124 12.09 4.12 10.31
CA ARG A 124 13.22 4.84 10.92
C ARG A 124 13.52 4.34 12.31
N VAL A 125 12.51 4.25 13.17
CA VAL A 125 12.68 3.76 14.55
C VAL A 125 13.28 2.34 14.58
N ARG A 126 12.75 1.44 13.73
CA ARG A 126 13.30 0.07 13.61
C ARG A 126 14.75 0.03 13.14
N SER A 127 15.18 0.98 12.31
CA SER A 127 16.58 1.05 11.87
C SER A 127 17.51 1.51 12.98
N LEU A 128 17.06 2.40 13.85
CA LEU A 128 17.82 2.89 15.00
C LEU A 128 17.95 1.83 16.10
N SER A 129 16.89 1.04 16.31
CA SER A 129 16.88 -0.05 17.30
C SER A 129 17.78 -1.24 16.91
N ARG A 130 18.16 -1.35 15.64
CA ARG A 130 19.17 -2.30 15.17
C ARG A 130 20.53 -1.60 15.23
N GLY A 131 21.17 -1.61 16.41
CA GLY A 131 22.49 -1.02 16.62
C GLY A 131 23.53 -1.51 15.59
N PRO A 132 24.59 -0.72 15.33
CA PRO A 132 25.60 -1.03 14.31
C PRO A 132 26.44 -2.30 14.57
N GLY A 133 26.13 -3.06 15.61
CA GLY A 133 26.89 -4.25 16.05
C GLY A 133 26.09 -5.55 16.14
N ALA A 134 24.86 -5.63 15.63
CA ALA A 134 24.17 -6.91 15.63
C ALA A 134 24.90 -7.89 14.68
N PRO A 135 25.47 -9.01 15.18
CA PRO A 135 26.11 -9.98 14.32
C PRO A 135 25.10 -10.47 13.28
N PRO A 136 25.55 -10.74 12.03
CA PRO A 136 24.67 -11.30 11.04
C PRO A 136 24.05 -12.58 11.61
N PRO A 137 22.75 -12.85 11.37
CA PRO A 137 22.14 -14.08 11.83
C PRO A 137 23.05 -15.23 11.38
N ALA A 138 23.40 -16.10 12.32
CA ALA A 138 24.22 -17.28 12.08
C ALA A 138 23.47 -18.20 11.09
N SER A 139 23.42 -17.76 9.85
CA SER A 139 22.86 -18.49 8.73
C SER A 139 23.97 -19.33 8.14
N ALA A 140 23.96 -20.60 8.54
CA ALA A 140 24.38 -21.70 7.70
C ALA A 140 25.82 -21.62 7.13
N SER A 141 26.81 -21.52 7.99
CA SER A 141 28.16 -21.89 7.60
C SER A 141 28.64 -23.08 8.44
N THR A 142 28.01 -24.20 8.26
CA THR A 142 28.65 -25.51 8.51
C THR A 142 27.85 -26.58 7.79
N ARG A 143 27.86 -26.51 6.46
CA ARG A 143 27.79 -27.78 5.72
C ARG A 143 29.14 -28.42 5.93
N PRO A 144 29.27 -29.53 6.68
CA PRO A 144 30.53 -30.25 6.77
C PRO A 144 30.91 -30.62 5.35
N ARG A 145 32.10 -30.19 4.96
CA ARG A 145 32.78 -30.57 3.72
C ARG A 145 32.88 -32.10 3.79
N ARG A 146 31.99 -32.80 3.05
CA ARG A 146 32.14 -34.25 2.84
C ARG A 146 33.53 -34.45 2.26
N SER A 147 34.42 -34.95 3.12
CA SER A 147 35.72 -35.44 2.71
C SER A 147 35.48 -36.48 1.59
N ALA A 148 35.83 -36.13 0.36
CA ALA A 148 35.90 -37.08 -0.73
C ALA A 148 36.95 -38.10 -0.36
N SER A 149 36.53 -39.33 -0.14
CA SER A 149 37.41 -40.50 -0.03
C SER A 149 38.18 -40.65 -1.33
N PRO A 150 39.51 -40.93 -1.31
CA PRO A 150 40.27 -41.19 -2.52
C PRO A 150 39.82 -42.52 -3.16
N PRO A 151 39.83 -42.62 -4.50
CA PRO A 151 39.50 -43.87 -5.18
C PRO A 151 40.58 -44.91 -4.86
N GLY A 152 40.12 -46.06 -4.38
CA GLY A 152 40.96 -47.22 -4.10
C GLY A 152 41.70 -47.69 -5.34
N SER A 153 42.99 -47.83 -5.22
CA SER A 153 43.91 -48.53 -6.11
C SER A 153 43.44 -50.00 -6.26
N ALA A 154 43.15 -50.44 -7.48
CA ALA A 154 42.97 -51.84 -7.82
C ALA A 154 44.33 -52.55 -7.81
N PRO A 155 44.44 -53.80 -7.25
CA PRO A 155 45.59 -54.65 -7.45
C PRO A 155 45.50 -55.39 -8.80
N GLY A 156 46.67 -55.54 -9.42
CA GLY A 156 46.85 -56.30 -10.67
C GLY A 156 46.73 -57.80 -10.53
#